data_3a1ae8ad06d580af3fff8521f7a3e5f1
#
_entry.id   3a1ae8ad06d580af3fff8521f7a3e5f1
#
_cell.length_a   1.000
_cell.length_b   1.000
_cell.length_c   1.000
_cell.angle_alpha   90.00
_cell.angle_beta   90.00
_cell.angle_gamma   90.00
#
_symmetry.space_group_name_H-M   'P 1'
#
loop_
_entity.id
_entity.type
_entity.pdbx_description
1 polymer ?
#
loop_
_entity_poly.entity_id
_entity_poly.type
_entity_poly.pdbx_seq_one_letter_code
_entity_poly.pdbx_strand_id
1 'polypeptide(L)'
;MTVFTDIPHEEFVTAVRALALQLADDAWKPDFIIGIGRGGLSPAVYLSHATGLPMLSVDYSSQVKDFADEPLIKLARRTQSGERLLFLDDINDSGRTIAHLRGALRAAEAVSGSIRFATLIDNVSSAEKVEYRARTIDRTVNKDWFVFPWEAVAPAQSLVEDAAAVPERIA
;
A
#
# COMPACT_ATOMS: atom_id res chain seq x y z
N MET A 1 3.17 -1.73 -26.36
CA MET A 1 4.47 -1.48 -25.68
C MET A 1 4.16 -0.84 -24.36
N THR A 2 4.63 -1.40 -23.23
CA THR A 2 4.41 -0.85 -21.89
C THR A 2 5.10 0.51 -21.77
N VAL A 3 4.38 1.53 -21.33
CA VAL A 3 4.93 2.85 -21.02
C VAL A 3 5.38 2.82 -19.56
N PHE A 4 6.63 3.20 -19.30
CA PHE A 4 7.16 3.36 -17.94
C PHE A 4 7.13 4.85 -17.60
N THR A 5 6.48 5.17 -16.49
CA THR A 5 6.32 6.55 -16.02
C THR A 5 6.97 6.69 -14.66
N ASP A 6 8.07 7.41 -14.60
CA ASP A 6 8.77 7.67 -13.35
C ASP A 6 7.94 8.61 -12.45
N ILE A 7 7.87 8.26 -11.17
CA ILE A 7 7.33 9.14 -10.12
C ILE A 7 8.51 9.93 -9.54
N PRO A 8 8.59 11.24 -9.77
CA PRO A 8 9.65 12.06 -9.20
C PRO A 8 9.62 12.04 -7.67
N HIS A 9 10.78 12.13 -7.02
CA HIS A 9 10.86 12.15 -5.56
C HIS A 9 10.00 13.26 -4.93
N GLU A 10 9.94 14.43 -5.55
CA GLU A 10 9.10 15.54 -5.06
C GLU A 10 7.60 15.23 -5.13
N GLU A 11 7.16 14.53 -6.19
CA GLU A 11 5.78 14.06 -6.31
C GLU A 11 5.46 13.01 -5.23
N PHE A 12 6.37 12.08 -4.99
CA PHE A 12 6.26 11.10 -3.92
C PHE A 12 6.13 11.76 -2.54
N VAL A 13 7.01 12.72 -2.21
CA VAL A 13 6.94 13.47 -0.94
C VAL A 13 5.62 14.23 -0.81
N THR A 14 5.14 14.83 -1.90
CA THR A 14 3.85 15.53 -1.93
C THR A 14 2.69 14.56 -1.67
N ALA A 15 2.74 13.36 -2.25
CA ALA A 15 1.73 12.33 -2.04
C ALA A 15 1.69 11.87 -0.57
N VAL A 16 2.85 11.65 0.05
CA VAL A 16 2.91 11.31 1.49
C VAL A 16 2.34 12.41 2.37
N ARG A 17 2.66 13.68 2.07
CA ARG A 17 2.11 14.83 2.81
C ARG A 17 0.59 14.92 2.67
N ALA A 18 0.05 14.62 1.49
CA ALA A 18 -1.40 14.56 1.28
C ALA A 18 -2.08 13.50 2.15
N LEU A 19 -1.47 12.31 2.30
CA LEU A 19 -1.95 11.29 3.23
C LEU A 19 -1.87 11.75 4.69
N ALA A 20 -0.78 12.39 5.08
CA ALA A 20 -0.62 12.92 6.44
C ALA A 20 -1.70 13.95 6.79
N LEU A 21 -2.05 14.84 5.85
CA LEU A 21 -3.14 15.81 6.02
C LEU A 21 -4.51 15.13 6.16
N GLN A 22 -4.81 14.14 5.32
CA GLN A 22 -6.05 13.37 5.42
C GLN A 22 -6.18 12.70 6.80
N LEU A 23 -5.10 12.12 7.31
CA LEU A 23 -5.07 11.52 8.65
C LEU A 23 -5.24 12.57 9.77
N ALA A 24 -4.68 13.77 9.58
CA ALA A 24 -4.82 14.86 10.55
C ALA A 24 -6.27 15.34 10.64
N ASP A 25 -7.00 15.37 9.52
CA ASP A 25 -8.37 15.85 9.44
C ASP A 25 -9.43 14.80 9.83
N ASP A 26 -9.08 13.49 9.76
CA ASP A 26 -10.02 12.41 10.12
C ASP A 26 -10.14 12.25 11.64
N ALA A 27 -11.33 11.93 12.13
CA ALA A 27 -11.57 11.58 13.53
C ALA A 27 -10.96 10.22 13.90
N TRP A 28 -10.82 9.30 12.93
CA TRP A 28 -10.14 8.02 13.13
C TRP A 28 -8.63 8.25 13.13
N LYS A 29 -7.98 7.87 14.21
CA LYS A 29 -6.51 8.01 14.34
C LYS A 29 -5.87 6.64 14.46
N PRO A 30 -4.89 6.30 13.61
CA PRO A 30 -4.12 5.07 13.78
C PRO A 30 -3.13 5.20 14.94
N ASP A 31 -2.83 4.06 15.57
CA ASP A 31 -1.74 3.93 16.53
C ASP A 31 -0.44 3.51 15.84
N PHE A 32 -0.56 2.79 14.71
CA PHE A 32 0.57 2.30 13.92
C PHE A 32 0.31 2.44 12.42
N ILE A 33 1.38 2.72 11.68
CA ILE A 33 1.44 2.59 10.23
C ILE A 33 2.08 1.24 9.91
N ILE A 34 1.46 0.46 9.01
CA ILE A 34 1.92 -0.87 8.62
C ILE A 34 2.32 -0.83 7.15
N GLY A 35 3.61 -0.82 6.86
CA GLY A 35 4.10 -0.90 5.48
C GLY A 35 3.92 -2.31 4.90
N ILE A 36 3.34 -2.41 3.70
CA ILE A 36 3.07 -3.67 3.02
C ILE A 36 4.17 -3.97 2.02
N GLY A 37 4.92 -5.06 2.24
CA GLY A 37 5.95 -5.53 1.32
C GLY A 37 6.97 -4.45 0.94
N ARG A 38 7.59 -4.59 -0.23
CA ARG A 38 8.57 -3.61 -0.73
C ARG A 38 7.94 -2.27 -1.11
N GLY A 39 6.76 -2.29 -1.73
CA GLY A 39 6.08 -1.08 -2.21
C GLY A 39 5.63 -0.15 -1.09
N GLY A 40 5.08 -0.72 -0.01
CA GLY A 40 4.57 0.04 1.13
C GLY A 40 5.61 0.46 2.15
N LEU A 41 6.80 -0.15 2.19
CA LEU A 41 7.84 0.16 3.18
C LEU A 41 8.34 1.59 3.09
N SER A 42 8.76 2.04 1.91
CA SER A 42 9.26 3.40 1.72
C SER A 42 8.23 4.47 2.07
N PRO A 43 7.00 4.43 1.51
CA PRO A 43 5.97 5.39 1.91
C PRO A 43 5.62 5.33 3.40
N ALA A 44 5.64 4.14 4.04
CA ALA A 44 5.38 4.01 5.47
C ALA A 44 6.44 4.70 6.33
N VAL A 45 7.72 4.60 5.98
CA VAL A 45 8.80 5.34 6.65
C VAL A 45 8.55 6.84 6.58
N TYR A 46 8.27 7.36 5.38
CA TYR A 46 8.02 8.80 5.19
C TYR A 46 6.76 9.27 5.92
N LEU A 47 5.67 8.50 5.87
CA LEU A 47 4.43 8.83 6.57
C LEU A 47 4.60 8.77 8.09
N SER A 48 5.38 7.81 8.61
CA SER A 48 5.74 7.72 10.01
C SER A 48 6.46 8.98 10.48
N HIS A 49 7.45 9.46 9.73
CA HIS A 49 8.14 10.71 10.04
C HIS A 49 7.23 11.94 9.92
N ALA A 50 6.35 11.98 8.91
CA ALA A 50 5.43 13.10 8.70
C ALA A 50 4.36 13.23 9.79
N THR A 51 3.98 12.11 10.41
CA THR A 51 2.89 12.05 11.41
C THR A 51 3.39 11.86 12.84
N GLY A 52 4.64 11.45 13.04
CA GLY A 52 5.18 11.04 14.34
C GLY A 52 4.66 9.67 14.82
N LEU A 53 3.88 8.96 14.01
CA LEU A 53 3.36 7.64 14.38
C LEU A 53 4.42 6.55 14.21
N PRO A 54 4.50 5.56 15.11
CA PRO A 54 5.39 4.41 14.92
C PRO A 54 4.93 3.56 13.74
N MET A 55 5.88 2.90 13.08
CA MET A 55 5.59 1.98 11.99
C MET A 55 6.03 0.55 12.30
N LEU A 56 5.33 -0.38 11.68
CA LEU A 56 5.66 -1.79 11.56
C LEU A 56 5.62 -2.17 10.09
N SER A 57 6.04 -3.38 9.76
CA SER A 57 5.96 -3.91 8.40
C SER A 57 5.35 -5.30 8.38
N VAL A 58 4.73 -5.63 7.26
CA VAL A 58 4.30 -6.98 6.94
C VAL A 58 4.87 -7.37 5.59
N ASP A 59 5.61 -8.47 5.58
CA ASP A 59 6.17 -9.01 4.34
C ASP A 59 5.06 -9.74 3.58
N TYR A 60 4.46 -9.02 2.63
CA TYR A 60 3.57 -9.59 1.65
C TYR A 60 4.19 -9.36 0.27
N SER A 61 4.48 -10.43 -0.42
CA SER A 61 4.93 -10.40 -1.81
C SER A 61 4.16 -11.44 -2.61
N SER A 62 3.73 -11.07 -3.80
CA SER A 62 3.15 -12.04 -4.74
C SER A 62 4.13 -13.16 -5.13
N GLN A 63 5.43 -12.94 -4.90
CA GLN A 63 6.50 -13.89 -5.21
C GLN A 63 6.88 -14.80 -4.03
N VAL A 64 6.61 -14.36 -2.78
CA VAL A 64 6.92 -15.13 -1.56
C VAL A 64 5.61 -15.35 -0.81
N LYS A 65 5.05 -16.53 -0.95
CA LYS A 65 3.86 -16.97 -0.23
C LYS A 65 4.30 -17.49 1.15
N ASP A 66 3.44 -17.43 2.14
CA ASP A 66 3.59 -18.01 3.49
C ASP A 66 4.42 -17.21 4.51
N PHE A 67 4.99 -16.06 4.17
CA PHE A 67 5.78 -15.25 5.12
C PHE A 67 4.93 -14.27 5.96
N ALA A 68 3.69 -14.01 5.55
CA ALA A 68 2.85 -12.97 6.15
C ALA A 68 1.95 -13.44 7.29
N ASP A 69 1.73 -14.75 7.48
CA ASP A 69 0.68 -15.25 8.37
C ASP A 69 0.93 -14.92 9.83
N GLU A 70 2.13 -15.20 10.35
CA GLU A 70 2.44 -14.92 11.75
C GLU A 70 2.43 -13.44 12.11
N PRO A 71 3.02 -12.52 11.31
CA PRO A 71 2.88 -11.08 11.50
C PRO A 71 1.42 -10.62 11.49
N LEU A 72 0.59 -11.13 10.58
CA LEU A 72 -0.82 -10.75 10.48
C LEU A 72 -1.62 -11.19 11.72
N ILE A 73 -1.34 -12.37 12.29
CA ILE A 73 -1.94 -12.81 13.54
C ILE A 73 -1.54 -11.87 14.70
N LYS A 74 -0.28 -11.46 14.78
CA LYS A 74 0.18 -10.49 15.79
C LYS A 74 -0.51 -9.13 15.64
N LEU A 75 -0.69 -8.65 14.39
CA LEU A 75 -1.40 -7.41 14.11
C LEU A 75 -2.89 -7.51 14.44
N ALA A 76 -3.54 -8.64 14.15
CA ALA A 76 -4.92 -8.89 14.54
C ALA A 76 -5.11 -8.80 16.07
N ARG A 77 -4.21 -9.41 16.86
CA ARG A 77 -4.23 -9.31 18.32
C ARG A 77 -4.08 -7.87 18.83
N ARG A 78 -3.31 -7.03 18.16
CA ARG A 78 -3.22 -5.60 18.48
C ARG A 78 -4.57 -4.90 18.33
N THR A 79 -5.32 -5.22 17.28
CA THR A 79 -6.68 -4.65 17.12
C THR A 79 -7.64 -5.11 18.20
N GLN A 80 -7.51 -6.36 18.65
CA GLN A 80 -8.30 -6.90 19.78
C GLN A 80 -7.98 -6.20 21.10
N SER A 81 -6.76 -5.65 21.24
CA SER A 81 -6.34 -4.81 22.37
C SER A 81 -6.75 -3.34 22.22
N GLY A 82 -7.50 -2.98 21.17
CA GLY A 82 -8.01 -1.64 20.93
C GLY A 82 -7.13 -0.75 20.06
N GLU A 83 -5.98 -1.24 19.58
CA GLU A 83 -5.10 -0.48 18.69
C GLU A 83 -5.68 -0.39 17.27
N ARG A 84 -5.43 0.74 16.59
CA ARG A 84 -5.85 1.02 15.23
C ARG A 84 -4.67 0.99 14.28
N LEU A 85 -4.81 0.27 13.19
CA LEU A 85 -3.73 0.00 12.24
C LEU A 85 -4.06 0.58 10.87
N LEU A 86 -3.15 1.40 10.33
CA LEU A 86 -3.20 1.90 8.97
C LEU A 86 -2.23 1.10 8.10
N PHE A 87 -2.74 0.27 7.22
CA PHE A 87 -1.93 -0.43 6.22
C PHE A 87 -1.67 0.49 5.03
N LEU A 88 -0.41 0.56 4.61
CA LEU A 88 0.02 1.43 3.53
C LEU A 88 0.77 0.65 2.44
N ASP A 89 0.34 0.84 1.20
CA ASP A 89 1.01 0.34 -0.01
C ASP A 89 1.27 1.49 -0.99
N ASP A 90 2.05 1.25 -2.03
CA ASP A 90 2.29 2.23 -3.08
C ASP A 90 1.08 2.39 -4.01
N ILE A 91 0.49 1.31 -4.44
CA ILE A 91 -0.64 1.32 -5.38
C ILE A 91 -1.68 0.24 -5.06
N ASN A 92 -2.95 0.65 -5.04
CA ASN A 92 -4.09 -0.26 -5.10
C ASN A 92 -4.55 -0.40 -6.55
N ASP A 93 -4.04 -1.38 -7.25
CA ASP A 93 -4.33 -1.57 -8.68
C ASP A 93 -5.53 -2.49 -8.91
N SER A 94 -5.34 -3.80 -8.77
CA SER A 94 -6.43 -4.79 -8.90
C SER A 94 -7.21 -5.02 -7.60
N GLY A 95 -6.65 -4.66 -6.46
CA GLY A 95 -7.21 -4.93 -5.13
C GLY A 95 -6.77 -6.27 -4.51
N ARG A 96 -6.01 -7.10 -5.22
CA ARG A 96 -5.63 -8.45 -4.74
C ARG A 96 -4.89 -8.43 -3.40
N THR A 97 -3.90 -7.55 -3.25
CA THR A 97 -3.13 -7.43 -1.99
C THR A 97 -4.05 -7.07 -0.83
N ILE A 98 -4.90 -6.07 -1.01
CA ILE A 98 -5.82 -5.61 0.03
C ILE A 98 -6.86 -6.67 0.37
N ALA A 99 -7.43 -7.34 -0.64
CA ALA A 99 -8.37 -8.44 -0.45
C ALA A 99 -7.75 -9.58 0.37
N HIS A 100 -6.51 -9.97 0.03
CA HIS A 100 -5.78 -10.99 0.75
C HIS A 100 -5.55 -10.61 2.21
N LEU A 101 -5.02 -9.40 2.46
CA LEU A 101 -4.74 -8.92 3.81
C LEU A 101 -6.03 -8.79 4.64
N ARG A 102 -7.11 -8.26 4.08
CA ARG A 102 -8.42 -8.20 4.74
C ARG A 102 -8.94 -9.59 5.09
N GLY A 103 -8.80 -10.55 4.18
CA GLY A 103 -9.18 -11.95 4.40
C GLY A 103 -8.39 -12.61 5.53
N ALA A 104 -7.06 -12.48 5.52
CA ALA A 104 -6.18 -13.04 6.51
C ALA A 104 -6.38 -12.41 7.91
N LEU A 105 -6.53 -11.08 7.98
CA LEU A 105 -6.82 -10.37 9.22
C LEU A 105 -8.19 -10.76 9.79
N ARG A 106 -9.20 -10.94 8.95
CA ARG A 106 -10.52 -11.44 9.35
C ARG A 106 -10.43 -12.86 9.89
N ALA A 107 -9.69 -13.74 9.22
CA ALA A 107 -9.47 -15.12 9.68
C ALA A 107 -8.74 -15.17 11.03
N ALA A 108 -7.88 -14.17 11.31
CA ALA A 108 -7.20 -13.98 12.59
C ALA A 108 -8.04 -13.18 13.62
N GLU A 109 -9.35 -12.97 13.36
CA GLU A 109 -10.30 -12.30 14.24
C GLU A 109 -9.94 -10.84 14.56
N ALA A 110 -9.30 -10.14 13.62
CA ALA A 110 -9.03 -8.73 13.76
C ALA A 110 -10.32 -7.90 13.85
N VAL A 111 -10.31 -6.83 14.63
CA VAL A 111 -11.44 -5.89 14.75
C VAL A 111 -11.50 -5.01 13.50
N SER A 112 -12.52 -5.19 12.66
CA SER A 112 -12.62 -4.55 11.35
C SER A 112 -12.60 -3.02 11.39
N GLY A 113 -13.25 -2.41 12.38
CA GLY A 113 -13.25 -0.94 12.57
C GLY A 113 -11.89 -0.37 13.01
N SER A 114 -10.94 -1.22 13.40
CA SER A 114 -9.59 -0.85 13.80
C SER A 114 -8.58 -0.93 12.66
N ILE A 115 -9.01 -1.23 11.44
CA ILE A 115 -8.12 -1.39 10.28
C ILE A 115 -8.59 -0.48 9.15
N ARG A 116 -7.68 0.32 8.62
CA ARG A 116 -7.85 1.07 7.37
C ARG A 116 -6.65 0.89 6.45
N PHE A 117 -6.87 1.17 5.17
CA PHE A 117 -5.86 1.08 4.13
C PHE A 117 -5.63 2.44 3.49
N ALA A 118 -4.39 2.68 3.12
CA ALA A 118 -3.94 3.86 2.37
C ALA A 118 -3.04 3.44 1.21
N THR A 119 -3.07 4.21 0.12
CA THR A 119 -2.13 4.06 -0.99
C THR A 119 -1.74 5.41 -1.56
N LEU A 120 -0.57 5.49 -2.20
CA LEU A 120 -0.19 6.69 -2.95
C LEU A 120 -1.07 6.82 -4.20
N ILE A 121 -1.30 5.71 -4.89
CA ILE A 121 -2.14 5.64 -6.10
C ILE A 121 -3.27 4.63 -5.88
N ASP A 122 -4.49 5.03 -6.22
CA ASP A 122 -5.68 4.17 -6.15
C ASP A 122 -6.35 4.08 -7.52
N ASN A 123 -6.50 2.87 -8.05
CA ASN A 123 -7.25 2.64 -9.28
C ASN A 123 -8.75 2.66 -8.99
N VAL A 124 -9.49 3.55 -9.63
CA VAL A 124 -10.95 3.68 -9.43
C VAL A 124 -11.73 2.42 -9.73
N SER A 125 -11.22 1.55 -10.60
CA SER A 125 -11.82 0.26 -10.96
C SER A 125 -11.29 -0.92 -10.13
N SER A 126 -10.43 -0.67 -9.11
CA SER A 126 -9.98 -1.73 -8.20
C SER A 126 -11.16 -2.41 -7.50
N ALA A 127 -11.06 -3.73 -7.32
CA ALA A 127 -12.05 -4.53 -6.61
C ALA A 127 -12.15 -4.16 -5.12
N GLU A 128 -11.08 -3.64 -4.55
CA GLU A 128 -11.02 -3.20 -3.15
C GLU A 128 -10.85 -1.69 -3.07
N LYS A 129 -11.47 -1.10 -2.06
CA LYS A 129 -11.38 0.34 -1.79
C LYS A 129 -10.46 0.63 -0.62
N VAL A 130 -9.74 1.74 -0.71
CA VAL A 130 -8.90 2.27 0.36
C VAL A 130 -9.54 3.50 0.97
N GLU A 131 -9.30 3.72 2.26
CA GLU A 131 -9.85 4.88 2.98
C GLU A 131 -9.07 6.16 2.63
N TYR A 132 -7.75 6.05 2.43
CA TYR A 132 -6.89 7.18 2.11
C TYR A 132 -6.09 6.93 0.83
N ARG A 133 -5.96 7.96 0.01
CA ARG A 133 -5.18 7.95 -1.24
C ARG A 133 -4.67 9.33 -1.59
N ALA A 134 -3.47 9.39 -2.15
CA ALA A 134 -2.93 10.67 -2.58
C ALA A 134 -3.47 11.06 -3.96
N ARG A 135 -3.61 10.11 -4.89
CA ARG A 135 -4.25 10.32 -6.19
C ARG A 135 -4.99 9.09 -6.68
N THR A 136 -5.87 9.29 -7.65
CA THR A 136 -6.58 8.21 -8.35
C THR A 136 -6.12 8.11 -9.80
N ILE A 137 -6.20 6.89 -10.32
CA ILE A 137 -6.05 6.59 -11.74
C ILE A 137 -7.23 5.74 -12.22
N ASP A 138 -7.41 5.70 -13.52
CA ASP A 138 -8.34 4.78 -14.18
C ASP A 138 -7.56 3.90 -15.15
N ARG A 139 -7.46 2.61 -14.84
CA ARG A 139 -6.74 1.62 -15.68
C ARG A 139 -7.41 1.36 -17.03
N THR A 140 -8.63 1.80 -17.24
CA THR A 140 -9.24 1.75 -18.58
C THR A 140 -8.63 2.78 -19.52
N VAL A 141 -8.03 3.84 -18.98
CA VAL A 141 -7.42 4.96 -19.71
C VAL A 141 -5.91 4.98 -19.55
N ASN A 142 -5.40 4.88 -18.33
CA ASN A 142 -3.97 4.96 -18.03
C ASN A 142 -3.41 3.53 -17.84
N LYS A 143 -2.59 3.09 -18.78
CA LYS A 143 -1.91 1.78 -18.80
C LYS A 143 -0.44 1.85 -18.38
N ASP A 144 0.03 3.01 -17.90
CA ASP A 144 1.44 3.21 -17.56
C ASP A 144 1.87 2.33 -16.39
N TRP A 145 3.07 1.81 -16.49
CA TRP A 145 3.76 1.22 -15.35
C TRP A 145 4.45 2.35 -14.58
N PHE A 146 4.04 2.58 -13.35
CA PHE A 146 4.66 3.59 -12.49
C PHE A 146 5.94 3.04 -11.87
N VAL A 147 7.03 3.80 -11.98
CA VAL A 147 8.31 3.50 -11.37
C VAL A 147 8.52 4.47 -10.20
N PHE A 148 8.46 3.95 -9.01
CA PHE A 148 8.62 4.76 -7.80
C PHE A 148 10.10 5.05 -7.49
N PRO A 149 10.42 6.08 -6.68
CA PRO A 149 11.82 6.46 -6.40
C PRO A 149 12.71 5.34 -5.86
N TRP A 150 12.18 4.41 -5.10
CA TRP A 150 12.92 3.26 -4.58
C TRP A 150 13.17 2.15 -5.63
N GLU A 151 12.48 2.20 -6.74
CA GLU A 151 12.67 1.31 -7.88
C GLU A 151 13.68 1.85 -8.89
N ALA A 152 14.13 3.11 -8.74
CA ALA A 152 15.09 3.75 -9.65
C ALA A 152 16.46 3.04 -9.73
N VAL A 153 16.75 2.16 -8.79
CA VAL A 153 17.98 1.31 -8.78
C VAL A 153 17.76 -0.06 -9.41
N ALA A 154 16.53 -0.38 -9.82
CA ALA A 154 16.21 -1.67 -10.42
C ALA A 154 16.80 -1.77 -11.84
N PRO A 155 17.36 -2.92 -12.23
CA PRO A 155 17.72 -3.16 -13.63
C PRO A 155 16.50 -3.00 -14.54
N ALA A 156 16.66 -2.37 -15.69
CA ALA A 156 15.57 -2.18 -16.65
C ALA A 156 14.85 -3.49 -17.03
N GLN A 157 15.59 -4.58 -17.12
CA GLN A 157 15.02 -5.90 -17.39
C GLN A 157 14.08 -6.36 -16.29
N SER A 158 14.39 -6.12 -15.01
CA SER A 158 13.54 -6.49 -13.88
C SER A 158 12.23 -5.72 -13.90
N LEU A 159 12.25 -4.43 -14.25
CA LEU A 159 11.03 -3.62 -14.40
C LEU A 159 10.12 -4.18 -15.51
N VAL A 160 10.71 -4.61 -16.63
CA VAL A 160 9.96 -5.24 -17.73
C VAL A 160 9.36 -6.58 -17.30
N GLU A 161 10.11 -7.39 -16.56
CA GLU A 161 9.65 -8.69 -16.04
C GLU A 161 8.51 -8.50 -15.01
N ASP A 162 8.65 -7.54 -14.10
CA ASP A 162 7.61 -7.20 -13.12
C ASP A 162 6.33 -6.69 -13.81
N ALA A 163 6.45 -5.86 -14.83
CA ALA A 163 5.30 -5.40 -15.62
C ALA A 163 4.63 -6.56 -16.38
N ALA A 164 5.41 -7.48 -16.94
CA ALA A 164 4.89 -8.66 -17.65
C ALA A 164 4.22 -9.68 -16.71
N ALA A 165 4.59 -9.72 -15.43
CA ALA A 165 4.00 -10.61 -14.44
C ALA A 165 2.56 -10.24 -14.05
N VAL A 166 2.11 -9.02 -14.37
CA VAL A 166 0.76 -8.52 -14.06
C VAL A 166 0.13 -7.87 -15.30
N PRO A 167 -0.08 -8.65 -16.38
CA PRO A 167 -0.50 -8.13 -17.68
C PRO A 167 -1.85 -7.39 -17.61
N GLU A 168 -2.70 -7.70 -16.66
CA GLU A 168 -3.99 -7.03 -16.45
C GLU A 168 -3.84 -5.53 -16.07
N ARG A 169 -2.67 -5.10 -15.61
CA ARG A 169 -2.40 -3.69 -15.29
C ARG A 169 -2.11 -2.85 -16.52
N ILE A 170 -1.59 -3.49 -17.56
CA ILE A 170 -1.10 -2.83 -18.78
C ILE A 170 -1.81 -3.31 -20.07
N ALA A 171 -2.78 -4.19 -19.95
CA ALA A 171 -3.57 -4.75 -21.06
C ALA A 171 -4.70 -3.82 -21.52
#